data_b579ff8e9ddb17a5672914546630976b
#
_entry.id   b579ff8e9ddb17a5672914546630976b
#
_cell.length_a   1.000
_cell.length_b   1.000
_cell.length_c   1.000
_cell.angle_alpha   90.00
_cell.angle_beta   90.00
_cell.angle_gamma   90.00
#
_symmetry.space_group_name_H-M   'P 1'
#
loop_
_entity.id
_entity.type
_entity.pdbx_description
1 polymer ?
#
loop_
_entity_poly.entity_id
_entity_poly.type
_entity_poly.pdbx_seq_one_letter_code
_entity_poly.pdbx_strand_id
1 'polypeptide(L)'
;MLESFPKPFTAVVLGSSRGIGLALVGALLEHSRVERVVACARSPESSNELQSLKERFDGRLQLSIVDLTEPPTIAAVAGGLQSAGIRPGLVLNVAGLLHHGESVTPEKRLEDLDLESLQRVFAVNALGPALCLRHFLPLMSREGKAVFAALSARVGSIGDNRLGGWYAYRSSKAALNQLLRTASIEARRRFANVIVAALHPGTTDTALSAPFQSNVPEDKLFTPEFVAERLLHVIDDLDSDHSGGFFAWDGQPISW
;
A
#
# COMPACT_ATOMS: atom_id res chain seq x y z
N MET A 1 -17.20 3.17 9.00
CA MET A 1 -15.87 3.07 8.34
C MET A 1 -15.42 4.47 7.96
N LEU A 2 -14.17 4.80 8.17
CA LEU A 2 -13.54 6.13 7.94
C LEU A 2 -14.18 7.29 8.72
N GLU A 3 -14.86 6.99 9.83
CA GLU A 3 -15.52 8.00 10.65
C GLU A 3 -14.53 8.88 11.44
N SER A 4 -13.32 8.39 11.68
CA SER A 4 -12.23 9.10 12.35
C SER A 4 -11.53 10.17 11.48
N PHE A 5 -11.75 10.14 10.16
CA PHE A 5 -11.20 11.14 9.25
C PHE A 5 -12.05 12.41 9.19
N PRO A 6 -11.45 13.60 8.98
CA PRO A 6 -12.22 14.81 8.69
C PRO A 6 -13.03 14.67 7.39
N LYS A 7 -14.11 15.45 7.26
CA LYS A 7 -14.91 15.55 6.03
C LYS A 7 -14.65 16.89 5.35
N PRO A 8 -14.56 16.92 4.03
CA PRO A 8 -14.20 15.84 3.09
C PRO A 8 -12.70 15.60 3.06
N PHE A 9 -12.22 14.45 2.55
CA PHE A 9 -10.79 14.22 2.35
C PHE A 9 -10.48 13.55 1.02
N THR A 10 -9.25 13.73 0.55
CA THR A 10 -8.70 13.07 -0.65
C THR A 10 -7.89 11.84 -0.24
N ALA A 11 -8.08 10.72 -0.95
CA ALA A 11 -7.30 9.50 -0.82
C ALA A 11 -6.40 9.29 -2.06
N VAL A 12 -5.18 8.80 -1.85
CA VAL A 12 -4.24 8.39 -2.90
C VAL A 12 -3.98 6.90 -2.78
N VAL A 13 -4.15 6.14 -3.85
CA VAL A 13 -3.91 4.69 -3.89
C VAL A 13 -2.85 4.37 -4.93
N LEU A 14 -1.66 3.93 -4.48
CA LEU A 14 -0.53 3.55 -5.32
C LEU A 14 -0.57 2.04 -5.57
N GLY A 15 -0.64 1.60 -6.82
CA GLY A 15 -0.84 0.20 -7.21
C GLY A 15 -2.33 -0.15 -7.38
N SER A 16 -3.09 0.73 -8.01
CA SER A 16 -4.56 0.73 -8.04
C SER A 16 -5.20 -0.06 -9.19
N SER A 17 -4.42 -0.58 -10.16
CA SER A 17 -4.99 -1.11 -11.41
C SER A 17 -5.64 -2.50 -11.30
N ARG A 18 -5.44 -3.22 -10.18
CA ARG A 18 -5.98 -4.58 -9.98
C ARG A 18 -5.94 -5.01 -8.51
N GLY A 19 -6.61 -6.13 -8.21
CA GLY A 19 -6.58 -6.78 -6.90
C GLY A 19 -6.97 -5.85 -5.77
N ILE A 20 -6.24 -5.91 -4.64
CA ILE A 20 -6.53 -5.12 -3.43
C ILE A 20 -6.57 -3.61 -3.73
N GLY A 21 -5.67 -3.10 -4.58
CA GLY A 21 -5.62 -1.68 -4.90
C GLY A 21 -6.86 -1.20 -5.64
N LEU A 22 -7.35 -1.97 -6.59
CA LEU A 22 -8.59 -1.66 -7.32
C LEU A 22 -9.81 -1.73 -6.38
N ALA A 23 -9.89 -2.76 -5.55
CA ALA A 23 -10.96 -2.91 -4.57
C ALA A 23 -10.99 -1.74 -3.56
N LEU A 24 -9.80 -1.27 -3.10
CA LEU A 24 -9.69 -0.08 -2.24
C LEU A 24 -10.17 1.18 -2.95
N VAL A 25 -9.84 1.38 -4.24
CA VAL A 25 -10.35 2.51 -5.03
C VAL A 25 -11.87 2.48 -5.07
N GLY A 26 -12.48 1.33 -5.38
CA GLY A 26 -13.93 1.16 -5.39
C GLY A 26 -14.57 1.48 -4.05
N ALA A 27 -14.07 0.88 -2.96
CA ALA A 27 -14.59 1.08 -1.61
C ALA A 27 -14.48 2.56 -1.14
N LEU A 28 -13.36 3.23 -1.47
CA LEU A 28 -13.17 4.65 -1.15
C LEU A 28 -14.13 5.55 -1.92
N LEU A 29 -14.40 5.27 -3.20
CA LEU A 29 -15.33 6.05 -4.02
C LEU A 29 -16.79 5.92 -3.55
N GLU A 30 -17.18 4.78 -3.00
CA GLU A 30 -18.51 4.58 -2.40
C GLU A 30 -18.68 5.34 -1.09
N HIS A 31 -17.59 5.77 -0.45
CA HIS A 31 -17.67 6.38 0.87
C HIS A 31 -17.94 7.88 0.82
N SER A 32 -18.96 8.36 1.56
CA SER A 32 -19.40 9.76 1.54
C SER A 32 -18.38 10.77 2.11
N ARG A 33 -17.40 10.31 2.89
CA ARG A 33 -16.32 11.16 3.45
C ARG A 33 -15.19 11.40 2.47
N VAL A 34 -15.07 10.55 1.43
CA VAL A 34 -14.02 10.68 0.43
C VAL A 34 -14.50 11.58 -0.70
N GLU A 35 -13.91 12.75 -0.80
CA GLU A 35 -14.23 13.70 -1.88
C GLU A 35 -13.61 13.28 -3.20
N ARG A 36 -12.37 12.79 -3.15
CA ARG A 36 -11.57 12.44 -4.32
C ARG A 36 -10.69 11.23 -4.06
N VAL A 37 -10.55 10.38 -5.06
CA VAL A 37 -9.56 9.31 -5.10
C VAL A 37 -8.58 9.56 -6.24
N VAL A 38 -7.28 9.54 -5.95
CA VAL A 38 -6.21 9.55 -6.93
C VAL A 38 -5.67 8.13 -7.06
N ALA A 39 -6.05 7.46 -8.14
CA ALA A 39 -5.64 6.08 -8.42
C ALA A 39 -4.38 6.07 -9.27
N CYS A 40 -3.28 5.57 -8.70
CA CYS A 40 -1.96 5.58 -9.29
C CYS A 40 -1.56 4.16 -9.73
N ALA A 41 -1.18 4.01 -10.99
CA ALA A 41 -0.67 2.77 -11.58
C ALA A 41 0.31 3.08 -12.70
N ARG A 42 1.08 2.08 -13.15
CA ARG A 42 2.01 2.23 -14.30
C ARG A 42 1.29 2.55 -15.62
N SER A 43 0.12 1.96 -15.80
CA SER A 43 -0.71 2.15 -17.00
C SER A 43 -2.19 2.17 -16.57
N PRO A 44 -2.66 3.23 -15.87
CA PRO A 44 -4.02 3.24 -15.33
C PRO A 44 -5.08 3.24 -16.43
N GLU A 45 -4.76 3.81 -17.59
CA GLU A 45 -5.68 3.85 -18.74
C GLU A 45 -5.92 2.45 -19.38
N SER A 46 -5.05 1.47 -19.09
CA SER A 46 -5.19 0.09 -19.59
C SER A 46 -6.07 -0.79 -18.70
N SER A 47 -6.53 -0.30 -17.56
CA SER A 47 -7.45 -1.03 -16.68
C SER A 47 -8.89 -0.67 -17.01
N ASN A 48 -9.63 -1.60 -17.62
CA ASN A 48 -11.05 -1.42 -17.95
C ASN A 48 -11.88 -1.13 -16.69
N GLU A 49 -11.51 -1.77 -15.58
CA GLU A 49 -12.21 -1.59 -14.31
C GLU A 49 -12.01 -0.18 -13.75
N LEU A 50 -10.78 0.38 -13.83
CA LEU A 50 -10.54 1.77 -13.44
C LEU A 50 -11.27 2.75 -14.35
N GLN A 51 -11.36 2.47 -15.65
CA GLN A 51 -12.13 3.30 -16.57
C GLN A 51 -13.63 3.27 -16.23
N SER A 52 -14.18 2.09 -15.96
CA SER A 52 -15.58 1.96 -15.53
C SER A 52 -15.87 2.68 -14.23
N LEU A 53 -14.94 2.64 -13.25
CA LEU A 53 -15.06 3.41 -12.02
C LEU A 53 -14.99 4.92 -12.30
N LYS A 54 -14.12 5.36 -13.21
CA LYS A 54 -14.00 6.77 -13.59
C LYS A 54 -15.27 7.31 -14.23
N GLU A 55 -15.90 6.54 -15.11
CA GLU A 55 -17.20 6.88 -15.71
C GLU A 55 -18.32 6.94 -14.66
N ARG A 56 -18.37 5.96 -13.75
CA ARG A 56 -19.38 5.88 -12.70
C ARG A 56 -19.26 6.98 -11.65
N PHE A 57 -18.04 7.40 -11.31
CA PHE A 57 -17.74 8.41 -10.28
C PHE A 57 -17.10 9.65 -10.88
N ASP A 58 -17.71 10.18 -11.94
CA ASP A 58 -17.20 11.34 -12.68
C ASP A 58 -16.82 12.51 -11.76
N GLY A 59 -15.63 13.08 -12.01
CA GLY A 59 -15.06 14.17 -11.22
C GLY A 59 -14.45 13.74 -9.87
N ARG A 60 -14.74 12.52 -9.36
CA ARG A 60 -14.20 12.03 -8.07
C ARG A 60 -13.01 11.09 -8.22
N LEU A 61 -12.79 10.48 -9.36
CA LEU A 61 -11.65 9.61 -9.64
C LEU A 61 -10.68 10.26 -10.60
N GLN A 62 -9.47 10.51 -10.12
CA GLN A 62 -8.33 10.94 -10.93
C GLN A 62 -7.40 9.75 -11.18
N LEU A 63 -7.08 9.47 -12.43
CA LEU A 63 -6.06 8.48 -12.81
C LEU A 63 -4.71 9.17 -12.98
N SER A 64 -3.64 8.56 -12.48
CA SER A 64 -2.30 9.11 -12.53
C SER A 64 -1.27 8.00 -12.79
N ILE A 65 -0.27 8.30 -13.62
CA ILE A 65 0.82 7.37 -13.93
C ILE A 65 1.85 7.43 -12.80
N VAL A 66 2.10 6.29 -12.16
CA VAL A 66 3.18 6.11 -11.18
C VAL A 66 3.83 4.75 -11.40
N ASP A 67 5.12 4.75 -11.65
CA ASP A 67 5.99 3.59 -11.50
C ASP A 67 6.88 3.80 -10.28
N LEU A 68 6.83 2.89 -9.32
CA LEU A 68 7.63 2.97 -8.09
C LEU A 68 9.14 2.87 -8.33
N THR A 69 9.54 2.37 -9.50
CA THR A 69 10.94 2.29 -9.92
C THR A 69 11.42 3.54 -10.65
N GLU A 70 10.49 4.48 -10.95
CA GLU A 70 10.75 5.72 -11.67
C GLU A 70 10.42 6.94 -10.79
N PRO A 71 11.38 7.42 -9.96
CA PRO A 71 11.14 8.49 -8.99
C PRO A 71 10.48 9.76 -9.53
N PRO A 72 10.74 10.20 -10.79
CA PRO A 72 10.08 11.38 -11.33
C PRO A 72 8.56 11.24 -11.42
N THR A 73 8.03 10.03 -11.62
CA THR A 73 6.57 9.79 -11.69
C THR A 73 5.90 10.01 -10.34
N ILE A 74 6.54 9.60 -9.25
CA ILE A 74 6.08 9.82 -7.87
C ILE A 74 6.07 11.32 -7.55
N ALA A 75 7.18 12.00 -7.88
CA ALA A 75 7.32 13.43 -7.66
C ALA A 75 6.29 14.24 -8.44
N ALA A 76 5.97 13.85 -9.69
CA ALA A 76 5.01 14.52 -10.53
C ALA A 76 3.60 14.50 -9.94
N VAL A 77 3.14 13.35 -9.43
CA VAL A 77 1.81 13.25 -8.79
C VAL A 77 1.76 14.07 -7.51
N ALA A 78 2.77 13.97 -6.64
CA ALA A 78 2.82 14.75 -5.41
C ALA A 78 2.88 16.26 -5.70
N GLY A 79 3.69 16.69 -6.67
CA GLY A 79 3.78 18.08 -7.12
C GLY A 79 2.48 18.61 -7.73
N GLY A 80 1.78 17.79 -8.51
CA GLY A 80 0.46 18.13 -9.05
C GLY A 80 -0.58 18.37 -7.95
N LEU A 81 -0.63 17.50 -6.94
CA LEU A 81 -1.51 17.70 -5.79
C LEU A 81 -1.14 18.97 -5.00
N GLN A 82 0.15 19.19 -4.78
CA GLN A 82 0.63 20.40 -4.09
C GLN A 82 0.25 21.67 -4.85
N SER A 83 0.42 21.70 -6.17
CA SER A 83 0.07 22.85 -7.02
C SER A 83 -1.44 23.13 -7.05
N ALA A 84 -2.25 22.07 -6.91
CA ALA A 84 -3.70 22.19 -6.80
C ALA A 84 -4.18 22.52 -5.36
N GLY A 85 -3.27 22.68 -4.40
CA GLY A 85 -3.62 22.92 -2.99
C GLY A 85 -4.23 21.72 -2.28
N ILE A 86 -4.14 20.51 -2.87
CA ILE A 86 -4.75 19.28 -2.34
C ILE A 86 -3.81 18.62 -1.34
N ARG A 87 -4.30 18.38 -0.14
CA ARG A 87 -3.61 17.66 0.94
C ARG A 87 -4.33 16.35 1.22
N PRO A 88 -3.76 15.18 0.84
CA PRO A 88 -4.44 13.93 1.08
C PRO A 88 -4.55 13.62 2.59
N GLY A 89 -5.72 13.13 2.99
CA GLY A 89 -5.95 12.55 4.32
C GLY A 89 -5.50 11.10 4.40
N LEU A 90 -5.49 10.38 3.27
CA LEU A 90 -5.12 8.98 3.20
C LEU A 90 -4.20 8.73 2.01
N VAL A 91 -3.06 8.08 2.25
CA VAL A 91 -2.16 7.58 1.20
C VAL A 91 -1.93 6.09 1.44
N LEU A 92 -2.28 5.26 0.47
CA LEU A 92 -2.15 3.81 0.51
C LEU A 92 -1.15 3.34 -0.55
N ASN A 93 -0.04 2.76 -0.12
CA ASN A 93 0.87 2.08 -1.02
C ASN A 93 0.57 0.58 -1.02
N VAL A 94 -0.11 0.12 -2.07
CA VAL A 94 -0.59 -1.26 -2.21
C VAL A 94 0.28 -2.07 -3.18
N ALA A 95 1.13 -1.39 -3.96
CA ALA A 95 1.98 -2.04 -4.94
C ALA A 95 2.97 -3.02 -4.28
N GLY A 96 3.19 -4.13 -4.95
CA GLY A 96 4.15 -5.15 -4.51
C GLY A 96 4.55 -6.08 -5.65
N LEU A 97 5.74 -6.66 -5.52
CA LEU A 97 6.32 -7.62 -6.44
C LEU A 97 6.80 -8.84 -5.66
N LEU A 98 6.27 -10.02 -5.99
CA LEU A 98 6.71 -11.32 -5.48
C LEU A 98 7.29 -12.17 -6.61
N HIS A 99 6.65 -12.12 -7.79
CA HIS A 99 7.08 -12.84 -8.98
C HIS A 99 6.74 -12.05 -10.24
N HIS A 100 7.47 -12.28 -11.34
CA HIS A 100 7.19 -11.71 -12.65
C HIS A 100 7.71 -12.61 -13.77
N GLY A 101 6.85 -13.49 -14.28
CA GLY A 101 7.22 -14.49 -15.27
C GLY A 101 8.45 -15.30 -14.79
N GLU A 102 9.41 -15.50 -15.70
CA GLU A 102 10.69 -16.16 -15.39
C GLU A 102 11.74 -15.21 -14.82
N SER A 103 11.54 -13.89 -14.95
CA SER A 103 12.54 -12.87 -14.56
C SER A 103 12.59 -12.57 -13.07
N VAL A 104 11.56 -12.91 -12.30
CA VAL A 104 11.53 -12.82 -10.85
C VAL A 104 10.75 -14.02 -10.32
N THR A 105 11.45 -14.96 -9.70
CA THR A 105 10.85 -16.13 -9.04
C THR A 105 11.25 -16.15 -7.59
N PRO A 106 10.31 -16.43 -6.66
CA PRO A 106 10.65 -16.49 -5.24
C PRO A 106 11.64 -17.63 -4.95
N GLU A 107 12.74 -17.30 -4.34
CA GLU A 107 13.86 -18.20 -4.07
C GLU A 107 13.48 -19.23 -3.01
N LYS A 108 13.84 -20.49 -3.22
CA LYS A 108 13.65 -21.59 -2.25
C LYS A 108 14.92 -21.90 -1.48
N ARG A 109 16.09 -21.63 -2.07
CA ARG A 109 17.41 -21.96 -1.53
C ARG A 109 18.37 -20.79 -1.73
N LEU A 110 19.51 -20.81 -1.03
CA LEU A 110 20.56 -19.77 -1.15
C LEU A 110 21.13 -19.69 -2.58
N GLU A 111 21.22 -20.82 -3.25
CA GLU A 111 21.76 -20.92 -4.61
C GLU A 111 20.84 -20.27 -5.65
N ASP A 112 19.58 -20.04 -5.31
CA ASP A 112 18.61 -19.39 -6.19
C ASP A 112 18.72 -17.85 -6.13
N LEU A 113 19.58 -17.29 -5.24
CA LEU A 113 19.74 -15.85 -5.09
C LEU A 113 20.40 -15.23 -6.32
N ASP A 114 19.73 -14.23 -6.87
CA ASP A 114 20.19 -13.43 -8.00
C ASP A 114 20.11 -11.94 -7.70
N LEU A 115 21.19 -11.21 -8.05
CA LEU A 115 21.30 -9.79 -7.74
C LEU A 115 20.23 -8.95 -8.47
N GLU A 116 19.94 -9.23 -9.73
CA GLU A 116 18.98 -8.47 -10.53
C GLU A 116 17.57 -8.64 -9.96
N SER A 117 17.17 -9.88 -9.62
CA SER A 117 15.91 -10.19 -8.95
C SER A 117 15.80 -9.48 -7.60
N LEU A 118 16.84 -9.53 -6.76
CA LEU A 118 16.91 -8.82 -5.49
C LEU A 118 16.68 -7.31 -5.68
N GLN A 119 17.44 -6.69 -6.57
CA GLN A 119 17.33 -5.25 -6.85
C GLN A 119 15.92 -4.87 -7.29
N ARG A 120 15.32 -5.66 -8.17
CA ARG A 120 13.99 -5.42 -8.71
C ARG A 120 12.90 -5.54 -7.65
N VAL A 121 12.96 -6.58 -6.80
CA VAL A 121 12.02 -6.78 -5.70
C VAL A 121 12.16 -5.66 -4.64
N PHE A 122 13.39 -5.28 -4.28
CA PHE A 122 13.63 -4.18 -3.35
C PHE A 122 13.19 -2.83 -3.93
N ALA A 123 13.44 -2.57 -5.21
CA ALA A 123 13.01 -1.33 -5.86
C ALA A 123 11.50 -1.11 -5.71
N VAL A 124 10.69 -2.15 -5.95
CA VAL A 124 9.22 -2.05 -5.86
C VAL A 124 8.73 -2.10 -4.43
N ASN A 125 9.24 -3.03 -3.60
CA ASN A 125 8.65 -3.33 -2.29
C ASN A 125 9.15 -2.45 -1.15
N ALA A 126 10.34 -1.84 -1.27
CA ALA A 126 10.95 -1.05 -0.21
C ALA A 126 11.34 0.36 -0.67
N LEU A 127 12.14 0.49 -1.74
CA LEU A 127 12.70 1.78 -2.14
C LEU A 127 11.62 2.71 -2.72
N GLY A 128 10.74 2.20 -3.58
CA GLY A 128 9.61 2.95 -4.11
C GLY A 128 8.68 3.49 -3.02
N PRO A 129 8.20 2.66 -2.07
CA PRO A 129 7.47 3.12 -0.90
C PRO A 129 8.21 4.17 -0.05
N ALA A 130 9.53 4.05 0.12
CA ALA A 130 10.33 5.06 0.82
C ALA A 130 10.31 6.41 0.08
N LEU A 131 10.38 6.39 -1.26
CA LEU A 131 10.25 7.60 -2.06
C LEU A 131 8.82 8.17 -2.00
N CYS A 132 7.79 7.33 -1.92
CA CYS A 132 6.43 7.79 -1.65
C CYS A 132 6.32 8.48 -0.30
N LEU A 133 6.91 7.94 0.77
CA LEU A 133 6.99 8.61 2.07
C LEU A 133 7.62 10.01 1.94
N ARG A 134 8.77 10.11 1.25
CA ARG A 134 9.48 11.38 1.03
C ARG A 134 8.59 12.45 0.40
N HIS A 135 7.79 12.08 -0.60
CA HIS A 135 6.99 13.03 -1.36
C HIS A 135 5.62 13.31 -0.73
N PHE A 136 4.97 12.30 -0.17
CA PHE A 136 3.60 12.44 0.32
C PHE A 136 3.49 12.84 1.79
N LEU A 137 4.41 12.44 2.70
CA LEU A 137 4.32 12.82 4.12
C LEU A 137 4.28 14.35 4.34
N PRO A 138 5.12 15.17 3.68
CA PRO A 138 5.05 16.62 3.83
C PRO A 138 3.76 17.22 3.29
N LEU A 139 3.11 16.53 2.33
CA LEU A 139 1.91 16.98 1.65
C LEU A 139 0.62 16.62 2.38
N MET A 140 0.65 15.63 3.28
CA MET A 140 -0.57 15.13 3.94
C MET A 140 -1.34 16.23 4.69
N SER A 141 -2.65 16.00 4.87
CA SER A 141 -3.53 16.91 5.61
C SER A 141 -2.95 17.28 6.97
N ARG A 142 -3.16 18.53 7.37
CA ARG A 142 -2.80 19.05 8.69
C ARG A 142 -4.00 19.15 9.62
N GLU A 143 -5.19 18.91 9.07
CA GLU A 143 -6.45 19.02 9.77
C GLU A 143 -6.97 17.63 10.12
N GLY A 144 -7.00 17.31 11.41
CA GLY A 144 -7.46 16.03 11.91
C GLY A 144 -6.54 14.86 11.52
N LYS A 145 -7.08 13.66 11.57
CA LYS A 145 -6.36 12.42 11.27
C LYS A 145 -5.93 12.36 9.81
N ALA A 146 -4.68 11.98 9.59
CA ALA A 146 -4.15 11.61 8.29
C ALA A 146 -3.33 10.32 8.39
N VAL A 147 -3.40 9.43 7.40
CA VAL A 147 -2.76 8.11 7.45
C VAL A 147 -1.97 7.85 6.18
N PHE A 148 -0.69 7.52 6.34
CA PHE A 148 0.12 6.87 5.31
C PHE A 148 0.26 5.39 5.67
N ALA A 149 -0.30 4.50 4.87
CA ALA A 149 -0.15 3.06 5.10
C ALA A 149 0.44 2.36 3.87
N ALA A 150 1.26 1.32 4.10
CA ALA A 150 1.78 0.50 3.03
C ALA A 150 1.49 -0.98 3.28
N LEU A 151 1.14 -1.71 2.21
CA LEU A 151 0.99 -3.15 2.30
C LEU A 151 2.35 -3.83 2.46
N SER A 152 2.55 -4.36 3.65
CA SER A 152 3.61 -5.30 3.97
C SER A 152 3.06 -6.74 3.90
N ALA A 153 3.77 -7.66 4.46
CA ALA A 153 3.36 -9.07 4.54
C ALA A 153 3.89 -9.67 5.84
N ARG A 154 3.14 -10.60 6.45
CA ARG A 154 3.59 -11.32 7.66
C ARG A 154 4.98 -11.96 7.46
N VAL A 155 5.28 -12.42 6.25
CA VAL A 155 6.59 -12.98 5.91
C VAL A 155 7.74 -11.97 5.98
N GLY A 156 7.45 -10.66 6.09
CA GLY A 156 8.44 -9.61 6.38
C GLY A 156 8.78 -9.47 7.87
N SER A 157 8.09 -10.19 8.76
CA SER A 157 8.45 -10.30 10.17
C SER A 157 9.67 -11.18 10.34
N ILE A 158 10.74 -10.65 10.93
CA ILE A 158 11.97 -11.40 11.21
C ILE A 158 11.71 -12.39 12.35
N GLY A 159 11.01 -11.92 13.39
CA GLY A 159 10.68 -12.73 14.57
C GLY A 159 9.73 -13.90 14.29
N ASP A 160 8.85 -13.78 13.29
CA ASP A 160 7.86 -14.81 12.92
C ASP A 160 8.36 -15.76 11.80
N ASN A 161 9.59 -15.57 11.31
CA ASN A 161 10.13 -16.39 10.22
C ASN A 161 10.56 -17.78 10.73
N ARG A 162 9.76 -18.80 10.39
CA ARG A 162 10.03 -20.22 10.70
C ARG A 162 10.19 -21.07 9.43
N LEU A 163 9.67 -20.59 8.29
CA LEU A 163 9.62 -21.38 7.06
C LEU A 163 10.82 -21.16 6.14
N GLY A 164 11.48 -19.99 6.21
CA GLY A 164 12.55 -19.64 5.28
C GLY A 164 12.05 -19.44 3.84
N GLY A 165 12.98 -19.47 2.88
CA GLY A 165 12.69 -19.22 1.47
C GLY A 165 12.25 -17.79 1.17
N TRP A 166 11.99 -17.46 -0.10
CA TRP A 166 11.52 -16.15 -0.56
C TRP A 166 12.41 -15.00 -0.07
N TYR A 167 13.71 -15.17 -0.20
CA TYR A 167 14.70 -14.28 0.40
C TYR A 167 14.50 -12.81 0.00
N ALA A 168 14.36 -12.55 -1.30
CA ALA A 168 14.14 -11.19 -1.80
C ALA A 168 12.84 -10.60 -1.28
N TYR A 169 11.75 -11.37 -1.30
CA TYR A 169 10.45 -10.88 -0.86
C TYR A 169 10.41 -10.60 0.65
N ARG A 170 10.85 -11.57 1.47
CA ARG A 170 10.89 -11.41 2.94
C ARG A 170 11.76 -10.23 3.35
N SER A 171 12.98 -10.17 2.82
CA SER A 171 13.93 -9.11 3.18
C SER A 171 13.45 -7.73 2.68
N SER A 172 12.83 -7.64 1.50
CA SER A 172 12.26 -6.38 1.03
C SER A 172 11.09 -5.90 1.89
N LYS A 173 10.23 -6.82 2.37
CA LYS A 173 9.12 -6.46 3.28
C LYS A 173 9.62 -6.12 4.69
N ALA A 174 10.68 -6.75 5.19
CA ALA A 174 11.36 -6.35 6.42
C ALA A 174 12.00 -4.95 6.29
N ALA A 175 12.63 -4.67 5.14
CA ALA A 175 13.17 -3.34 4.84
C ALA A 175 12.06 -2.28 4.77
N LEU A 176 10.93 -2.57 4.13
CA LEU A 176 9.75 -1.71 4.14
C LEU A 176 9.27 -1.42 5.57
N ASN A 177 9.15 -2.45 6.40
CA ASN A 177 8.75 -2.33 7.79
C ASN A 177 9.68 -1.37 8.56
N GLN A 178 11.00 -1.53 8.40
CA GLN A 178 11.99 -0.65 9.02
C GLN A 178 11.87 0.79 8.53
N LEU A 179 11.66 1.00 7.22
CA LEU A 179 11.49 2.35 6.63
C LEU A 179 10.24 3.04 7.17
N LEU A 180 9.10 2.33 7.26
CA LEU A 180 7.85 2.85 7.82
C LEU A 180 8.02 3.18 9.31
N ARG A 181 8.66 2.31 10.08
CA ARG A 181 8.94 2.55 11.50
C ARG A 181 9.80 3.80 11.69
N THR A 182 10.88 3.95 10.91
CA THR A 182 11.76 5.12 10.97
C THR A 182 11.00 6.40 10.59
N ALA A 183 10.22 6.36 9.50
CA ALA A 183 9.41 7.48 9.06
C ALA A 183 8.35 7.91 10.09
N SER A 184 7.75 6.96 10.83
CA SER A 184 6.79 7.28 11.88
C SER A 184 7.40 8.10 13.02
N ILE A 185 8.65 7.82 13.37
CA ILE A 185 9.38 8.56 14.41
C ILE A 185 9.64 10.00 13.95
N GLU A 186 10.03 10.19 12.70
CA GLU A 186 10.18 11.53 12.12
C GLU A 186 8.83 12.24 11.99
N ALA A 187 7.80 11.54 11.49
CA ALA A 187 6.46 12.08 11.32
C ALA A 187 5.89 12.60 12.64
N ARG A 188 6.06 11.89 13.75
CA ARG A 188 5.60 12.32 15.08
C ARG A 188 6.17 13.69 15.49
N ARG A 189 7.37 14.03 15.05
CA ARG A 189 8.03 15.33 15.35
C ARG A 189 7.58 16.44 14.41
N ARG A 190 7.30 16.13 13.14
CA ARG A 190 7.09 17.12 12.08
C ARG A 190 5.63 17.24 11.64
N PHE A 191 4.86 16.16 11.80
CA PHE A 191 3.51 15.98 11.28
C PHE A 191 2.68 15.19 12.29
N ALA A 192 2.46 15.78 13.47
CA ALA A 192 1.92 15.08 14.66
C ALA A 192 0.56 14.38 14.44
N ASN A 193 -0.22 14.82 13.46
CA ASN A 193 -1.50 14.23 13.10
C ASN A 193 -1.41 13.09 12.07
N VAL A 194 -0.18 12.81 11.56
CA VAL A 194 0.02 11.78 10.53
C VAL A 194 0.43 10.47 11.19
N ILE A 195 -0.34 9.44 10.92
CA ILE A 195 -0.07 8.06 11.34
C ILE A 195 0.61 7.34 10.17
N VAL A 196 1.70 6.65 10.45
CA VAL A 196 2.41 5.79 9.46
C VAL A 196 2.29 4.36 9.90
N ALA A 197 1.76 3.45 9.06
CA ALA A 197 1.53 2.06 9.43
C ALA A 197 1.90 1.08 8.32
N ALA A 198 2.36 -0.11 8.72
CA ALA A 198 2.47 -1.29 7.87
C ALA A 198 1.20 -2.15 8.03
N LEU A 199 0.65 -2.66 6.93
CA LEU A 199 -0.54 -3.49 6.94
C LEU A 199 -0.29 -4.83 6.24
N HIS A 200 -0.78 -5.92 6.84
CA HIS A 200 -0.78 -7.25 6.23
C HIS A 200 -2.20 -7.62 5.81
N PRO A 201 -2.43 -7.87 4.51
CA PRO A 201 -3.78 -8.10 3.99
C PRO A 201 -4.31 -9.54 4.22
N GLY A 202 -3.50 -10.44 4.80
CA GLY A 202 -3.77 -11.88 4.72
C GLY A 202 -3.42 -12.44 3.34
N THR A 203 -3.80 -13.69 3.09
CA THR A 203 -3.67 -14.25 1.74
C THR A 203 -4.92 -13.88 0.94
N THR A 204 -4.72 -13.04 -0.05
CA THR A 204 -5.81 -12.47 -0.87
C THR A 204 -5.75 -13.07 -2.28
N ASP A 205 -6.89 -13.44 -2.83
CA ASP A 205 -7.00 -13.96 -4.20
C ASP A 205 -6.70 -12.87 -5.22
N THR A 206 -5.46 -12.86 -5.67
CA THR A 206 -4.92 -11.89 -6.63
C THR A 206 -3.88 -12.57 -7.51
N ALA A 207 -3.53 -11.95 -8.64
CA ALA A 207 -2.47 -12.43 -9.52
C ALA A 207 -1.10 -12.57 -8.80
N LEU A 208 -0.86 -11.81 -7.72
CA LEU A 208 0.37 -11.91 -6.94
C LEU A 208 0.43 -13.19 -6.11
N SER A 209 -0.68 -13.64 -5.57
CA SER A 209 -0.75 -14.83 -4.71
C SER A 209 -1.11 -16.11 -5.46
N ALA A 210 -1.73 -16.01 -6.64
CA ALA A 210 -2.27 -17.14 -7.40
C ALA A 210 -1.34 -18.36 -7.53
N PRO A 211 -0.02 -18.20 -7.81
CA PRO A 211 0.88 -19.35 -7.91
C PRO A 211 1.13 -20.08 -6.58
N PHE A 212 0.73 -19.49 -5.44
CA PHE A 212 1.05 -19.96 -4.09
C PHE A 212 -0.18 -20.31 -3.26
N GLN A 213 -1.36 -20.38 -3.88
CA GLN A 213 -2.64 -20.62 -3.19
C GLN A 213 -2.94 -22.10 -2.93
N SER A 214 -2.25 -23.02 -3.58
CA SER A 214 -2.57 -24.46 -3.54
C SER A 214 -2.65 -25.08 -2.14
N ASN A 215 -1.96 -24.50 -1.16
CA ASN A 215 -1.95 -24.97 0.22
C ASN A 215 -2.65 -24.02 1.20
N VAL A 216 -3.37 -23.01 0.68
CA VAL A 216 -4.11 -22.06 1.51
C VAL A 216 -5.49 -22.65 1.79
N PRO A 217 -5.91 -22.81 3.06
CA PRO A 217 -7.27 -23.20 3.38
C PRO A 217 -8.28 -22.21 2.79
N GLU A 218 -9.44 -22.69 2.32
CA GLU A 218 -10.46 -21.86 1.67
C GLU A 218 -10.92 -20.71 2.58
N ASP A 219 -11.04 -20.95 3.88
CA ASP A 219 -11.42 -19.95 4.88
C ASP A 219 -10.34 -18.89 5.15
N LYS A 220 -9.13 -19.06 4.58
CA LYS A 220 -7.99 -18.14 4.70
C LYS A 220 -7.58 -17.50 3.37
N LEU A 221 -8.28 -17.78 2.30
CA LEU A 221 -8.14 -17.11 1.01
C LEU A 221 -9.23 -16.06 0.86
N PHE A 222 -8.85 -14.81 1.02
CA PHE A 222 -9.79 -13.69 1.05
C PHE A 222 -10.00 -13.07 -0.34
N THR A 223 -11.18 -12.52 -0.60
CA THR A 223 -11.41 -11.71 -1.80
C THR A 223 -10.77 -10.32 -1.64
N PRO A 224 -10.38 -9.65 -2.74
CA PRO A 224 -9.86 -8.29 -2.69
C PRO A 224 -10.83 -7.30 -2.01
N GLU A 225 -12.13 -7.47 -2.23
CA GLU A 225 -13.19 -6.61 -1.67
C GLU A 225 -13.27 -6.76 -0.15
N PHE A 226 -13.28 -8.00 0.35
CA PHE A 226 -13.23 -8.26 1.80
C PHE A 226 -12.00 -7.63 2.44
N VAL A 227 -10.83 -7.82 1.80
CA VAL A 227 -9.58 -7.27 2.33
C VAL A 227 -9.59 -5.74 2.30
N ALA A 228 -10.10 -5.12 1.23
CA ALA A 228 -10.22 -3.66 1.14
C ALA A 228 -11.07 -3.10 2.29
N GLU A 229 -12.24 -3.69 2.53
CA GLU A 229 -13.12 -3.30 3.63
C GLU A 229 -12.43 -3.45 4.99
N ARG A 230 -11.81 -4.60 5.25
CA ARG A 230 -11.11 -4.87 6.52
C ARG A 230 -9.95 -3.91 6.76
N LEU A 231 -9.12 -3.65 5.74
CA LEU A 231 -8.01 -2.71 5.85
C LEU A 231 -8.48 -1.27 6.11
N LEU A 232 -9.59 -0.83 5.50
CA LEU A 232 -10.16 0.48 5.76
C LEU A 232 -10.73 0.58 7.19
N HIS A 233 -11.27 -0.51 7.76
CA HIS A 233 -11.64 -0.56 9.17
C HIS A 233 -10.42 -0.44 10.08
N VAL A 234 -9.37 -1.23 9.82
CA VAL A 234 -8.12 -1.12 10.59
C VAL A 234 -7.57 0.31 10.54
N ILE A 235 -7.53 0.92 9.36
CA ILE A 235 -7.06 2.30 9.18
C ILE A 235 -7.93 3.30 9.96
N ASP A 236 -9.25 3.09 10.01
CA ASP A 236 -10.18 3.94 10.77
C ASP A 236 -9.92 3.85 12.29
N ASP A 237 -9.56 2.68 12.79
CA ASP A 237 -9.29 2.43 14.20
C ASP A 237 -7.89 2.90 14.66
N LEU A 238 -6.94 3.16 13.72
CA LEU A 238 -5.60 3.66 14.08
C LEU A 238 -5.68 5.05 14.71
N ASP A 239 -4.88 5.28 15.73
CA ASP A 239 -4.61 6.59 16.36
C ASP A 239 -3.10 6.89 16.41
N SER A 240 -2.71 7.96 17.09
CA SER A 240 -1.31 8.40 17.20
C SER A 240 -0.39 7.34 17.84
N ASP A 241 -0.90 6.54 18.76
CA ASP A 241 -0.11 5.54 19.50
C ASP A 241 0.19 4.31 18.63
N HIS A 242 -0.64 4.07 17.62
CA HIS A 242 -0.46 3.04 16.62
C HIS A 242 0.56 3.42 15.52
N SER A 243 1.02 4.70 15.47
CA SER A 243 1.96 5.13 14.44
C SER A 243 3.31 4.42 14.55
N GLY A 244 3.74 3.82 13.46
CA GLY A 244 4.92 2.95 13.36
C GLY A 244 4.62 1.50 13.73
N GLY A 245 3.35 1.10 13.82
CA GLY A 245 2.94 -0.27 14.04
C GLY A 245 2.80 -1.09 12.76
N PHE A 246 2.73 -2.41 12.93
CA PHE A 246 2.46 -3.37 11.88
C PHE A 246 1.23 -4.20 12.26
N PHE A 247 0.18 -4.14 11.44
CA PHE A 247 -1.13 -4.71 11.75
C PHE A 247 -1.61 -5.67 10.67
N ALA A 248 -2.28 -6.74 11.10
CA ALA A 248 -2.98 -7.64 10.19
C ALA A 248 -4.34 -7.04 9.77
N TRP A 249 -4.96 -7.67 8.79
CA TRP A 249 -6.29 -7.32 8.25
C TRP A 249 -7.41 -7.32 9.30
N ASP A 250 -7.22 -8.00 10.40
CA ASP A 250 -8.14 -8.07 11.55
C ASP A 250 -7.80 -7.07 12.67
N GLY A 251 -6.80 -6.21 12.47
CA GLY A 251 -6.33 -5.22 13.43
C GLY A 251 -5.31 -5.74 14.44
N GLN A 252 -5.01 -7.03 14.44
CA GLN A 252 -4.03 -7.59 15.38
C GLN A 252 -2.62 -7.11 15.06
N PRO A 253 -1.82 -6.72 16.07
CA PRO A 253 -0.43 -6.34 15.84
C PRO A 253 0.40 -7.56 15.43
N ILE A 254 1.35 -7.33 14.54
CA ILE A 254 2.33 -8.32 14.07
C ILE A 254 3.71 -7.90 14.59
N SER A 255 4.46 -8.84 15.13
CA SER A 255 5.86 -8.61 15.53
C SER A 255 6.74 -8.30 14.31
N TRP A 256 7.75 -7.46 14.51
CA TRP A 256 8.73 -7.12 13.48
C TRP A 256 9.66 -8.26 13.07
#